data_173771ab884e801648639b41c32cd653
#
_entry.id   173771ab884e801648639b41c32cd653
#
_cell.length_a   1.000
_cell.length_b   1.000
_cell.length_c   1.000
_cell.angle_alpha   90.00
_cell.angle_beta   90.00
_cell.angle_gamma   90.00
#
_symmetry.space_group_name_H-M   'P 1'
#
loop_
_entity.id
_entity.type
_entity.pdbx_description
1 polymer ?
#
loop_
_entity_poly.entity_id
_entity_poly.type
_entity_poly.pdbx_seq_one_letter_code
_entity_poly.pdbx_strand_id
1 'polypeptide(L)'
;HIDSPRLDLKQVPLYEDTEMAMFDTHYYGGVKKYQWVTLPLALHGVVAKKDGTVVNISIGDKENDPVFGVSDLLIHLAGDQLEKKASKVIEGENLDVLIGSIPADVEEKDKVKETVKANVLNILLKEYDIEEEDFLSAEIEVVPAGAARDYGFDRSMVMGYGHDDRVCAYPSFRAMLEVDTPEVTSVCLLVDKEEIGSVGATGMQSRFFENAVAELLDAMGCYSDLRLRRTLKNSSMLSSDVLSLIHISEPTRHAQIS
;
A
#
# COMPACT_ATOMS: atom_id res chain seq x y z
N HIS A 1 2.36 -8.14 -10.05
CA HIS A 1 2.50 -7.80 -8.63
C HIS A 1 1.18 -7.40 -7.98
N ILE A 2 1.16 -7.24 -6.65
CA ILE A 2 -0.08 -6.94 -5.91
C ILE A 2 0.01 -5.64 -5.08
N ASP A 3 1.19 -5.07 -4.94
CA ASP A 3 1.39 -3.75 -4.36
C ASP A 3 1.05 -2.65 -5.37
N SER A 4 0.82 -1.45 -4.86
CA SER A 4 0.53 -0.25 -5.66
C SER A 4 1.12 0.96 -4.95
N PRO A 5 1.44 2.06 -5.66
CA PRO A 5 1.96 3.28 -5.05
C PRO A 5 1.00 3.83 -4.00
N ARG A 6 1.54 4.20 -2.84
CA ARG A 6 0.76 4.61 -1.66
C ARG A 6 1.57 5.51 -0.72
N LEU A 7 0.99 5.85 0.42
CA LEU A 7 1.74 6.37 1.56
C LEU A 7 1.81 5.27 2.63
N ASP A 8 2.95 5.16 3.30
CA ASP A 8 3.13 4.29 4.45
C ASP A 8 3.31 5.14 5.71
N LEU A 9 2.74 4.74 6.84
CA LEU A 9 3.00 5.40 8.11
C LEU A 9 4.45 5.15 8.55
N LYS A 10 5.09 6.17 9.11
CA LYS A 10 6.39 6.01 9.79
C LYS A 10 6.21 5.25 11.10
N GLN A 11 7.31 4.79 11.70
CA GLN A 11 7.27 3.96 12.92
C GLN A 11 6.77 4.70 14.17
N VAL A 12 6.90 6.02 14.22
CA VAL A 12 6.34 6.88 15.27
C VAL A 12 5.55 7.97 14.58
N PRO A 13 4.37 7.64 14.03
CA PRO A 13 3.73 8.51 13.06
C PRO A 13 2.91 9.63 13.70
N LEU A 14 2.43 9.45 14.92
CA LEU A 14 1.42 10.33 15.53
C LEU A 14 2.06 11.55 16.19
N TYR A 15 1.71 12.73 15.71
CA TYR A 15 2.11 14.00 16.30
C TYR A 15 0.98 15.03 16.26
N GLU A 16 1.11 16.09 17.03
CA GLU A 16 0.21 17.23 17.03
C GLU A 16 0.96 18.51 16.66
N ASP A 17 0.42 19.26 15.72
CA ASP A 17 0.86 20.61 15.39
C ASP A 17 -0.36 21.49 15.11
N THR A 18 -0.31 22.74 15.58
CA THR A 18 -1.37 23.75 15.41
C THR A 18 -2.77 23.25 15.76
N GLU A 19 -2.88 22.52 16.88
CA GLU A 19 -4.14 21.90 17.38
C GLU A 19 -4.76 20.90 16.41
N MET A 20 -3.94 20.24 15.60
CA MET A 20 -4.32 19.15 14.72
C MET A 20 -3.44 17.92 14.95
N ALA A 21 -4.05 16.74 15.04
CA ALA A 21 -3.35 15.48 15.09
C ALA A 21 -3.12 14.97 13.68
N MET A 22 -1.90 14.53 13.40
CA MET A 22 -1.47 14.06 12.10
C MET A 22 -0.68 12.76 12.19
N PHE A 23 -0.73 11.97 11.13
CA PHE A 23 0.19 10.87 10.89
C PHE A 23 1.29 11.31 9.94
N ASP A 24 2.53 11.21 10.40
CA ASP A 24 3.73 11.36 9.59
C ASP A 24 3.87 10.16 8.65
N THR A 25 4.05 10.43 7.36
CA THR A 25 4.10 9.42 6.31
C THR A 25 5.35 9.52 5.46
N HIS A 26 5.58 8.49 4.67
CA HIS A 26 6.44 8.55 3.51
C HIS A 26 5.74 7.90 2.31
N TYR A 27 6.04 8.37 1.10
CA TYR A 27 5.48 7.75 -0.10
C TYR A 27 6.24 6.48 -0.49
N TYR A 28 5.50 5.51 -0.98
CA TYR A 28 5.95 4.22 -1.46
C TYR A 28 5.68 4.13 -2.96
N GLY A 29 6.73 3.80 -3.76
CA GLY A 29 6.63 3.79 -5.21
C GLY A 29 6.52 5.17 -5.85
N GLY A 30 6.11 5.22 -7.09
CA GLY A 30 6.00 6.45 -7.89
C GLY A 30 4.66 7.15 -7.73
N VAL A 31 4.56 8.19 -6.90
CA VAL A 31 3.34 8.98 -6.72
C VAL A 31 3.42 10.37 -7.35
N LYS A 32 2.35 10.81 -7.99
CA LYS A 32 2.14 12.22 -8.32
C LYS A 32 1.58 12.93 -7.08
N LYS A 33 2.46 13.45 -6.23
CA LYS A 33 2.13 13.96 -4.90
C LYS A 33 0.96 14.95 -4.89
N TYR A 34 0.86 15.82 -5.90
CA TYR A 34 -0.21 16.80 -6.02
C TYR A 34 -1.61 16.19 -6.23
N GLN A 35 -1.72 14.92 -6.60
CA GLN A 35 -3.02 14.24 -6.68
C GLN A 35 -3.50 13.78 -5.30
N TRP A 36 -2.58 13.45 -4.40
CA TRP A 36 -2.88 12.90 -3.08
C TRP A 36 -3.51 13.91 -2.13
N VAL A 37 -3.22 15.19 -2.30
CA VAL A 37 -3.84 16.27 -1.51
C VAL A 37 -5.30 16.56 -1.88
N THR A 38 -5.87 15.87 -2.85
CA THR A 38 -7.25 16.05 -3.31
C THR A 38 -8.12 14.83 -3.09
N LEU A 39 -7.58 13.75 -2.53
CA LEU A 39 -8.26 12.47 -2.39
C LEU A 39 -8.72 12.25 -0.95
N PRO A 40 -9.92 11.72 -0.73
CA PRO A 40 -10.22 11.04 0.52
C PRO A 40 -9.37 9.78 0.62
N LEU A 41 -8.81 9.53 1.80
CA LEU A 41 -7.87 8.44 2.06
C LEU A 41 -8.45 7.47 3.10
N ALA A 42 -8.04 6.21 2.97
CA ALA A 42 -8.34 5.10 3.86
C ALA A 42 -7.05 4.53 4.46
N LEU A 43 -7.18 3.84 5.59
CA LEU A 43 -6.09 3.16 6.27
C LEU A 43 -6.27 1.64 6.17
N HIS A 44 -5.24 0.95 5.71
CA HIS A 44 -5.19 -0.51 5.64
C HIS A 44 -3.90 -1.03 6.22
N GLY A 45 -3.95 -2.18 6.86
CA GLY A 45 -2.73 -2.81 7.34
C GLY A 45 -2.92 -3.69 8.55
N VAL A 46 -1.82 -3.91 9.24
CA VAL A 46 -1.77 -4.77 10.43
C VAL A 46 -0.93 -4.13 11.52
N VAL A 47 -1.30 -4.40 12.75
CA VAL A 47 -0.54 -4.07 13.95
C VAL A 47 -0.23 -5.36 14.69
N ALA A 48 1.05 -5.72 14.81
CA ALA A 48 1.49 -6.89 15.55
C ALA A 48 1.85 -6.48 16.98
N LYS A 49 1.01 -6.83 17.95
CA LYS A 49 1.19 -6.47 19.37
C LYS A 49 2.25 -7.33 20.06
N LYS A 50 2.78 -6.84 21.17
CA LYS A 50 3.83 -7.54 21.98
C LYS A 50 3.41 -8.92 22.48
N ASP A 51 2.12 -9.14 22.71
CA ASP A 51 1.57 -10.43 23.15
C ASP A 51 1.35 -11.45 22.02
N GLY A 52 1.67 -11.06 20.78
CA GLY A 52 1.47 -11.87 19.58
C GLY A 52 0.10 -11.69 18.92
N THR A 53 -0.77 -10.88 19.47
CA THR A 53 -2.06 -10.52 18.85
C THR A 53 -1.80 -9.69 17.60
N VAL A 54 -2.60 -9.93 16.56
CA VAL A 54 -2.57 -9.15 15.30
C VAL A 54 -3.90 -8.43 15.15
N VAL A 55 -3.84 -7.11 15.08
CA VAL A 55 -4.99 -6.25 14.79
C VAL A 55 -4.97 -5.88 13.31
N ASN A 56 -6.06 -6.19 12.60
CA ASN A 56 -6.22 -5.80 11.20
C ASN A 56 -6.89 -4.43 11.13
N ILE A 57 -6.32 -3.54 10.36
CA ILE A 57 -6.82 -2.19 10.11
C ILE A 57 -7.46 -2.14 8.72
N SER A 58 -8.71 -1.65 8.65
CA SER A 58 -9.43 -1.36 7.41
C SER A 58 -10.46 -0.28 7.73
N ILE A 59 -10.11 0.98 7.52
CA ILE A 59 -10.89 2.15 7.88
C ILE A 59 -10.93 3.11 6.69
N GLY A 60 -12.13 3.52 6.26
CA GLY A 60 -12.34 4.50 5.21
C GLY A 60 -13.05 3.99 3.95
N ASP A 61 -13.35 2.69 3.87
CA ASP A 61 -14.01 2.10 2.71
C ASP A 61 -15.51 1.93 2.85
N LYS A 62 -16.00 1.81 4.07
CA LYS A 62 -17.43 1.66 4.35
C LYS A 62 -18.11 3.02 4.42
N GLU A 63 -19.40 3.06 4.13
CA GLU A 63 -20.20 4.30 4.11
C GLU A 63 -20.15 5.09 5.43
N ASN A 64 -20.02 4.41 6.56
CA ASN A 64 -19.99 5.03 7.89
C ASN A 64 -18.56 5.18 8.46
N ASP A 65 -17.54 4.77 7.74
CA ASP A 65 -16.16 4.96 8.18
C ASP A 65 -15.75 6.43 8.05
N PRO A 66 -14.92 6.96 8.95
CA PRO A 66 -14.24 8.23 8.70
C PRO A 66 -13.28 8.06 7.52
N VAL A 67 -13.08 9.13 6.77
CA VAL A 67 -12.00 9.25 5.77
C VAL A 67 -10.96 10.24 6.26
N PHE A 68 -9.76 10.13 5.71
CA PHE A 68 -8.60 10.95 6.05
C PHE A 68 -8.19 11.79 4.85
N GLY A 69 -7.25 12.70 5.03
CA GLY A 69 -6.76 13.51 3.92
C GLY A 69 -5.48 14.27 4.25
N VAL A 70 -4.80 14.68 3.22
CA VAL A 70 -3.65 15.58 3.32
C VAL A 70 -4.13 17.00 3.10
N SER A 71 -3.82 17.91 4.01
CA SER A 71 -4.17 19.34 3.86
C SER A 71 -3.26 20.02 2.84
N ASP A 72 -3.80 21.00 2.13
CA ASP A 72 -3.04 21.82 1.18
C ASP A 72 -3.45 23.29 1.30
N LEU A 73 -2.64 24.17 0.72
CA LEU A 73 -2.90 25.61 0.75
C LEU A 73 -4.11 25.98 -0.10
N LEU A 74 -4.90 26.91 0.42
CA LEU A 74 -5.94 27.59 -0.36
C LEU A 74 -5.29 28.41 -1.49
N ILE A 75 -6.00 28.53 -2.61
CA ILE A 75 -5.52 29.26 -3.80
C ILE A 75 -4.99 30.67 -3.48
N HIS A 76 -5.58 31.36 -2.52
CA HIS A 76 -5.17 32.70 -2.10
C HIS A 76 -3.84 32.75 -1.36
N LEU A 77 -3.39 31.62 -0.83
CA LEU A 77 -2.11 31.47 -0.10
C LEU A 77 -1.07 30.69 -0.91
N ALA A 78 -1.44 30.16 -2.06
CA ALA A 78 -0.63 29.23 -2.85
C ALA A 78 0.26 29.92 -3.91
N GLY A 79 0.43 31.24 -3.88
CA GLY A 79 1.16 31.97 -4.92
C GLY A 79 2.54 31.40 -5.24
N ASP A 80 3.38 31.25 -4.22
CA ASP A 80 4.74 30.67 -4.40
C ASP A 80 4.71 29.18 -4.76
N GLN A 81 3.69 28.45 -4.28
CA GLN A 81 3.50 27.05 -4.61
C GLN A 81 3.18 26.85 -6.08
N LEU A 82 2.31 27.68 -6.64
CA LEU A 82 1.88 27.61 -8.05
C LEU A 82 2.99 27.91 -9.06
N GLU A 83 4.02 28.65 -8.65
CA GLU A 83 5.22 28.93 -9.49
C GLU A 83 6.19 27.72 -9.53
N LYS A 84 6.01 26.72 -8.68
CA LYS A 84 6.85 25.52 -8.66
C LYS A 84 6.51 24.56 -9.81
N LYS A 85 7.50 23.78 -10.25
CA LYS A 85 7.25 22.65 -11.16
C LYS A 85 6.33 21.63 -10.51
N ALA A 86 5.48 20.97 -11.28
CA ALA A 86 4.53 19.97 -10.78
C ALA A 86 5.19 18.88 -9.87
N SER A 87 6.42 18.49 -10.19
CA SER A 87 7.17 17.53 -9.36
C SER A 87 7.60 18.06 -7.97
N LYS A 88 7.51 19.37 -7.75
CA LYS A 88 7.92 20.07 -6.53
C LYS A 88 6.81 20.88 -5.88
N VAL A 89 5.61 20.91 -6.49
CA VAL A 89 4.48 21.68 -5.96
C VAL A 89 4.03 21.16 -4.60
N ILE A 90 4.08 19.86 -4.40
CA ILE A 90 3.93 19.18 -3.09
C ILE A 90 5.23 18.45 -2.80
N GLU A 91 5.81 18.71 -1.65
CA GLU A 91 7.01 18.01 -1.17
C GLU A 91 6.60 16.72 -0.47
N GLY A 92 7.47 15.69 -0.50
CA GLY A 92 7.16 14.39 0.09
C GLY A 92 6.93 14.46 1.59
N GLU A 93 7.70 15.29 2.27
CA GLU A 93 7.61 15.52 3.72
C GLU A 93 6.35 16.28 4.15
N ASN A 94 5.54 16.76 3.21
CA ASN A 94 4.28 17.46 3.48
C ASN A 94 3.06 16.57 3.17
N LEU A 95 3.25 15.27 2.99
CA LEU A 95 2.16 14.31 2.77
C LEU A 95 1.64 13.71 4.09
N ASP A 96 1.67 14.50 5.15
CA ASP A 96 1.13 14.08 6.44
C ASP A 96 -0.39 14.07 6.44
N VAL A 97 -0.93 13.03 7.03
CA VAL A 97 -2.37 12.76 6.99
C VAL A 97 -3.04 13.33 8.22
N LEU A 98 -3.99 14.23 8.01
CA LEU A 98 -4.81 14.81 9.07
C LEU A 98 -5.82 13.77 9.59
N ILE A 99 -5.79 13.54 10.90
CA ILE A 99 -6.59 12.49 11.56
C ILE A 99 -7.48 12.97 12.70
N GLY A 100 -7.34 14.21 13.15
CA GLY A 100 -8.20 14.75 14.21
C GLY A 100 -7.91 16.19 14.56
N SER A 101 -8.90 16.86 15.18
CA SER A 101 -8.80 18.25 15.63
C SER A 101 -9.58 18.52 16.93
N ILE A 102 -10.17 17.50 17.55
CA ILE A 102 -10.92 17.68 18.80
C ILE A 102 -9.99 17.36 19.98
N PRO A 103 -9.77 18.29 20.91
CA PRO A 103 -8.95 18.03 22.08
C PRO A 103 -9.64 17.04 23.05
N ALA A 104 -8.85 16.27 23.79
CA ALA A 104 -9.35 15.47 24.89
C ALA A 104 -9.88 16.39 26.02
N ASP A 105 -10.91 15.94 26.69
CA ASP A 105 -11.41 16.59 27.92
C ASP A 105 -10.47 16.22 29.09
N VAL A 106 -9.51 17.10 29.36
CA VAL A 106 -8.50 16.95 30.41
C VAL A 106 -8.68 18.01 31.49
N GLU A 107 -8.55 17.61 32.75
CA GLU A 107 -8.57 18.59 33.84
C GLU A 107 -7.30 19.49 33.80
N GLU A 108 -7.41 20.78 34.11
CA GLU A 108 -6.30 21.75 34.11
C GLU A 108 -5.03 21.27 34.85
N LYS A 109 -5.21 20.40 35.84
CA LYS A 109 -4.11 19.85 36.65
C LYS A 109 -3.25 18.83 35.91
N ASP A 110 -3.75 18.20 34.84
CA ASP A 110 -3.06 17.10 34.15
C ASP A 110 -1.97 17.58 33.17
N LYS A 111 -1.92 18.90 32.86
CA LYS A 111 -0.89 19.59 32.04
C LYS A 111 -0.51 18.86 30.75
N VAL A 112 -1.48 18.18 30.11
CA VAL A 112 -1.28 17.55 28.80
C VAL A 112 -1.10 18.66 27.76
N LYS A 113 0.00 18.64 27.02
CA LYS A 113 0.30 19.66 26.01
C LYS A 113 -0.33 19.36 24.66
N GLU A 114 -0.42 18.08 24.30
CA GLU A 114 -0.92 17.57 23.00
C GLU A 114 -2.28 16.94 23.23
N THR A 115 -3.31 17.78 23.43
CA THR A 115 -4.65 17.31 23.83
C THR A 115 -5.42 16.68 22.69
N VAL A 116 -5.19 17.09 21.45
CA VAL A 116 -5.80 16.49 20.26
C VAL A 116 -5.20 15.12 20.00
N LYS A 117 -3.88 15.00 20.07
CA LYS A 117 -3.18 13.71 20.00
C LYS A 117 -3.67 12.75 21.08
N ALA A 118 -3.83 13.23 22.31
CA ALA A 118 -4.34 12.43 23.42
C ALA A 118 -5.76 11.91 23.15
N ASN A 119 -6.63 12.72 22.55
CA ASN A 119 -7.96 12.28 22.16
C ASN A 119 -7.93 11.20 21.07
N VAL A 120 -7.09 11.37 20.05
CA VAL A 120 -6.93 10.36 18.99
C VAL A 120 -6.41 9.05 19.56
N LEU A 121 -5.41 9.08 20.46
CA LEU A 121 -4.93 7.88 21.16
C LEU A 121 -6.02 7.19 21.97
N ASN A 122 -6.89 7.95 22.65
CA ASN A 122 -8.04 7.39 23.36
C ASN A 122 -9.03 6.69 22.41
N ILE A 123 -9.26 7.24 21.22
CA ILE A 123 -10.11 6.63 20.20
C ILE A 123 -9.48 5.35 19.66
N LEU A 124 -8.18 5.39 19.33
CA LEU A 124 -7.44 4.24 18.84
C LEU A 124 -7.44 3.08 19.85
N LEU A 125 -7.22 3.39 21.11
CA LEU A 125 -7.26 2.37 22.18
C LEU A 125 -8.68 1.79 22.34
N LYS A 126 -9.71 2.65 22.40
CA LYS A 126 -11.07 2.23 22.67
C LYS A 126 -11.72 1.45 21.53
N GLU A 127 -11.47 1.84 20.28
CA GLU A 127 -12.19 1.30 19.13
C GLU A 127 -11.37 0.23 18.39
N TYR A 128 -10.05 0.32 18.44
CA TYR A 128 -9.15 -0.57 17.68
C TYR A 128 -8.17 -1.35 18.57
N ASP A 129 -8.18 -1.12 19.88
CA ASP A 129 -7.23 -1.75 20.82
C ASP A 129 -5.76 -1.48 20.44
N ILE A 130 -5.43 -0.25 20.05
CA ILE A 130 -4.10 0.19 19.63
C ILE A 130 -3.59 1.26 20.59
N GLU A 131 -2.40 1.03 21.13
CA GLU A 131 -1.63 2.02 21.90
C GLU A 131 -0.55 2.67 21.02
N GLU A 132 0.00 3.81 21.45
CA GLU A 132 1.03 4.53 20.68
C GLU A 132 2.27 3.66 20.39
N GLU A 133 2.68 2.83 21.34
CA GLU A 133 3.83 1.93 21.17
C GLU A 133 3.60 0.83 20.13
N ASP A 134 2.37 0.49 19.84
CA ASP A 134 2.03 -0.56 18.88
C ASP A 134 2.37 -0.16 17.44
N PHE A 135 2.47 1.15 17.16
CA PHE A 135 2.92 1.64 15.84
C PHE A 135 4.34 1.21 15.49
N LEU A 136 5.20 0.89 16.46
CA LEU A 136 6.57 0.40 16.20
C LEU A 136 6.60 -0.92 15.43
N SER A 137 5.53 -1.71 15.53
CA SER A 137 5.37 -3.00 14.86
C SER A 137 4.14 -3.03 13.93
N ALA A 138 3.69 -1.86 13.51
CA ALA A 138 2.60 -1.70 12.57
C ALA A 138 3.13 -1.58 11.14
N GLU A 139 2.38 -2.12 10.19
CA GLU A 139 2.50 -1.85 8.76
C GLU A 139 1.14 -1.33 8.30
N ILE A 140 1.01 -0.01 8.21
CA ILE A 140 -0.23 0.66 7.85
C ILE A 140 -0.01 1.52 6.62
N GLU A 141 -0.81 1.24 5.62
CA GLU A 141 -0.84 1.87 4.32
C GLU A 141 -1.98 2.89 4.26
N VAL A 142 -1.72 4.04 3.66
CA VAL A 142 -2.70 5.07 3.39
C VAL A 142 -2.96 5.07 1.88
N VAL A 143 -4.19 4.80 1.50
CA VAL A 143 -4.60 4.60 0.11
C VAL A 143 -5.85 5.40 -0.22
N PRO A 144 -6.17 5.66 -1.50
CA PRO A 144 -7.43 6.30 -1.88
C PRO A 144 -8.64 5.53 -1.34
N ALA A 145 -9.55 6.22 -0.65
CA ALA A 145 -10.73 5.64 -0.03
C ALA A 145 -11.81 5.27 -1.04
N GLY A 146 -12.54 4.20 -0.75
CA GLY A 146 -13.74 3.79 -1.43
C GLY A 146 -13.55 2.68 -2.46
N ALA A 147 -14.65 2.02 -2.76
CA ALA A 147 -14.70 0.90 -3.69
C ALA A 147 -14.53 1.33 -5.15
N ALA A 148 -14.02 0.41 -5.97
CA ALA A 148 -14.04 0.57 -7.42
C ALA A 148 -15.47 0.74 -7.94
N ARG A 149 -15.65 1.53 -9.00
CA ARG A 149 -16.95 1.87 -9.60
C ARG A 149 -16.93 1.76 -11.11
N ASP A 150 -18.10 1.54 -11.70
CA ASP A 150 -18.28 1.72 -13.12
C ASP A 150 -17.90 3.12 -13.57
N TYR A 151 -17.18 3.22 -14.67
CA TYR A 151 -16.68 4.49 -15.22
C TYR A 151 -17.19 4.72 -16.64
N GLY A 152 -17.66 5.93 -16.90
CA GLY A 152 -18.31 6.34 -18.14
C GLY A 152 -19.83 6.10 -18.13
N PHE A 153 -20.55 6.77 -19.01
CA PHE A 153 -22.02 6.64 -19.11
C PHE A 153 -22.44 5.24 -19.51
N ASP A 154 -21.66 4.58 -20.34
CA ASP A 154 -21.89 3.22 -20.81
C ASP A 154 -21.38 2.14 -19.87
N ARG A 155 -20.73 2.54 -18.74
CA ARG A 155 -20.17 1.64 -17.75
C ARG A 155 -19.16 0.63 -18.28
N SER A 156 -18.48 0.96 -19.39
CA SER A 156 -17.54 0.08 -20.08
C SER A 156 -16.18 -0.02 -19.40
N MET A 157 -15.89 0.88 -18.48
CA MET A 157 -14.62 0.95 -17.74
C MET A 157 -14.85 0.84 -16.25
N VAL A 158 -13.77 0.60 -15.50
CA VAL A 158 -13.76 0.57 -14.05
C VAL A 158 -12.81 1.66 -13.54
N MET A 159 -13.30 2.50 -12.63
CA MET A 159 -12.47 3.43 -11.88
C MET A 159 -12.17 2.84 -10.51
N GLY A 160 -10.90 2.70 -10.18
CA GLY A 160 -10.46 2.17 -8.88
C GLY A 160 -8.96 2.35 -8.69
N TYR A 161 -8.54 2.20 -7.45
CA TYR A 161 -7.13 2.18 -7.08
C TYR A 161 -6.54 0.78 -7.28
N GLY A 162 -5.26 0.70 -7.67
CA GLY A 162 -4.53 -0.57 -7.76
C GLY A 162 -4.79 -1.37 -9.03
N HIS A 163 -5.20 -0.74 -10.13
CA HIS A 163 -5.24 -1.41 -11.46
C HIS A 163 -3.87 -1.95 -11.85
N ASP A 164 -2.84 -1.18 -11.61
CA ASP A 164 -1.46 -1.60 -11.66
C ASP A 164 -1.11 -2.26 -10.30
N ASP A 165 -0.91 -3.60 -10.23
CA ASP A 165 -0.93 -4.53 -11.37
C ASP A 165 -2.01 -5.63 -11.22
N ARG A 166 -3.14 -5.32 -10.60
CA ARG A 166 -4.23 -6.31 -10.44
C ARG A 166 -4.80 -6.79 -11.78
N VAL A 167 -4.66 -5.99 -12.85
CA VAL A 167 -5.13 -6.39 -14.19
C VAL A 167 -4.28 -7.49 -14.81
N CYS A 168 -3.03 -7.67 -14.39
CA CYS A 168 -2.20 -8.82 -14.77
C CYS A 168 -2.20 -9.92 -13.71
N ALA A 169 -2.22 -9.55 -12.43
CA ALA A 169 -2.24 -10.51 -11.33
C ALA A 169 -3.49 -11.39 -11.36
N TYR A 170 -4.67 -10.80 -11.55
CA TYR A 170 -5.93 -11.55 -11.56
C TYR A 170 -6.03 -12.53 -12.72
N PRO A 171 -5.75 -12.18 -14.00
CA PRO A 171 -5.75 -13.17 -15.09
C PRO A 171 -4.71 -14.27 -14.91
N SER A 172 -3.52 -13.95 -14.37
CA SER A 172 -2.51 -14.96 -14.07
C SER A 172 -3.01 -15.99 -13.04
N PHE A 173 -3.65 -15.52 -11.98
CA PHE A 173 -4.28 -16.38 -10.99
C PHE A 173 -5.45 -17.21 -11.57
N ARG A 174 -6.31 -16.59 -12.37
CA ARG A 174 -7.42 -17.27 -13.04
C ARG A 174 -6.93 -18.36 -14.00
N ALA A 175 -5.93 -18.06 -14.82
CA ALA A 175 -5.32 -19.04 -15.71
C ALA A 175 -4.79 -20.25 -14.95
N MET A 176 -4.18 -20.04 -13.78
CA MET A 176 -3.69 -21.12 -12.92
C MET A 176 -4.82 -22.01 -12.39
N LEU A 177 -5.97 -21.42 -12.02
CA LEU A 177 -7.15 -22.15 -11.54
C LEU A 177 -7.85 -22.95 -12.65
N GLU A 178 -7.67 -22.58 -13.91
CA GLU A 178 -8.30 -23.21 -15.07
C GLU A 178 -7.46 -24.37 -15.65
N VAL A 179 -6.27 -24.64 -15.09
CA VAL A 179 -5.44 -25.77 -15.49
C VAL A 179 -5.91 -27.04 -14.80
N ASP A 180 -6.60 -27.90 -15.51
CA ASP A 180 -7.13 -29.15 -14.95
C ASP A 180 -6.06 -30.22 -14.70
N THR A 181 -5.14 -30.40 -15.66
CA THR A 181 -4.13 -31.46 -15.60
C THR A 181 -2.79 -30.94 -16.12
N PRO A 182 -1.97 -30.31 -15.26
CA PRO A 182 -0.68 -29.79 -15.67
C PRO A 182 0.31 -30.94 -15.93
N GLU A 183 1.00 -30.91 -17.06
CA GLU A 183 2.07 -31.86 -17.39
C GLU A 183 3.31 -31.67 -16.51
N VAL A 184 3.51 -30.45 -16.02
CA VAL A 184 4.60 -30.03 -15.12
C VAL A 184 4.04 -29.24 -13.98
N THR A 185 4.79 -29.14 -12.88
CA THR A 185 4.39 -28.29 -11.75
C THR A 185 4.22 -26.84 -12.22
N SER A 186 3.03 -26.30 -12.02
CA SER A 186 2.68 -24.91 -12.36
C SER A 186 2.54 -24.10 -11.09
N VAL A 187 3.08 -22.88 -11.11
CA VAL A 187 3.07 -21.98 -9.95
C VAL A 187 2.65 -20.59 -10.40
N CYS A 188 1.73 -19.97 -9.68
CA CYS A 188 1.40 -18.56 -9.83
C CYS A 188 2.01 -17.79 -8.64
N LEU A 189 2.83 -16.81 -8.94
CA LEU A 189 3.45 -15.92 -7.96
C LEU A 189 2.79 -14.55 -8.02
N LEU A 190 2.15 -14.15 -6.93
CA LEU A 190 1.62 -12.82 -6.73
C LEU A 190 2.56 -12.10 -5.76
N VAL A 191 3.48 -11.33 -6.30
CA VAL A 191 4.58 -10.72 -5.54
C VAL A 191 4.23 -9.33 -5.04
N ASP A 192 4.88 -8.93 -3.97
CA ASP A 192 4.83 -7.61 -3.35
C ASP A 192 6.12 -6.83 -3.67
N LYS A 193 6.16 -5.53 -3.34
CA LYS A 193 7.34 -4.67 -3.42
C LYS A 193 7.87 -4.39 -4.84
N GLU A 194 7.08 -4.64 -5.88
CA GLU A 194 7.49 -4.34 -7.26
C GLU A 194 7.75 -2.84 -7.43
N GLU A 195 6.87 -2.00 -6.91
CA GLU A 195 6.89 -0.54 -7.03
C GLU A 195 8.13 0.14 -6.43
N ILE A 196 8.90 -0.60 -5.63
CA ILE A 196 10.17 -0.16 -5.05
C ILE A 196 11.37 -1.01 -5.53
N GLY A 197 11.22 -1.70 -6.65
CA GLY A 197 12.27 -2.52 -7.27
C GLY A 197 12.36 -3.95 -6.74
N SER A 198 11.26 -4.52 -6.26
CA SER A 198 11.16 -5.91 -5.75
C SER A 198 12.05 -6.22 -4.54
N VAL A 199 12.50 -5.19 -3.82
CA VAL A 199 13.37 -5.32 -2.64
C VAL A 199 12.51 -5.47 -1.39
N GLY A 200 12.83 -6.45 -0.54
CA GLY A 200 12.12 -6.73 0.71
C GLY A 200 11.82 -8.22 0.90
N ALA A 201 11.27 -8.57 2.05
CA ALA A 201 11.05 -9.97 2.44
C ALA A 201 10.01 -10.69 1.56
N THR A 202 9.09 -9.95 0.95
CA THR A 202 7.98 -10.45 0.14
C THR A 202 8.10 -10.13 -1.35
N GLY A 203 9.17 -9.42 -1.74
CA GLY A 203 9.47 -9.08 -3.13
C GLY A 203 10.09 -10.23 -3.91
N MET A 204 10.14 -10.10 -5.23
CA MET A 204 10.69 -11.14 -6.11
C MET A 204 12.19 -11.37 -5.91
N GLN A 205 12.92 -10.38 -5.38
CA GLN A 205 14.36 -10.53 -5.03
C GLN A 205 14.58 -11.22 -3.68
N SER A 206 13.51 -11.53 -2.94
CA SER A 206 13.62 -12.30 -1.70
C SER A 206 13.91 -13.77 -1.96
N ARG A 207 14.24 -14.50 -0.90
CA ARG A 207 14.37 -15.95 -0.97
C ARG A 207 13.04 -16.70 -0.79
N PHE A 208 11.94 -16.00 -0.72
CA PHE A 208 10.63 -16.60 -0.43
C PHE A 208 10.29 -17.73 -1.41
N PHE A 209 10.40 -17.46 -2.73
CA PHE A 209 10.09 -18.45 -3.75
C PHE A 209 11.09 -19.62 -3.75
N GLU A 210 12.39 -19.34 -3.64
CA GLU A 210 13.43 -20.37 -3.55
C GLU A 210 13.19 -21.29 -2.35
N ASN A 211 12.87 -20.71 -1.19
CA ASN A 211 12.55 -21.46 0.03
C ASN A 211 11.29 -22.30 -0.14
N ALA A 212 10.23 -21.76 -0.73
CA ALA A 212 8.99 -22.51 -0.98
C ALA A 212 9.23 -23.73 -1.89
N VAL A 213 10.09 -23.60 -2.91
CA VAL A 213 10.49 -24.73 -3.77
C VAL A 213 11.33 -25.74 -2.99
N ALA A 214 12.22 -25.26 -2.11
CA ALA A 214 13.03 -26.14 -1.26
C ALA A 214 12.16 -26.98 -0.31
N GLU A 215 11.22 -26.36 0.38
CA GLU A 215 10.24 -27.01 1.25
C GLU A 215 9.37 -28.04 0.50
N LEU A 216 8.95 -27.69 -0.72
CA LEU A 216 8.20 -28.64 -1.56
C LEU A 216 9.04 -29.85 -1.93
N LEU A 217 10.30 -29.68 -2.30
CA LEU A 217 11.22 -30.79 -2.61
C LEU A 217 11.50 -31.64 -1.38
N ASP A 218 11.56 -31.05 -0.18
CA ASP A 218 11.73 -31.77 1.07
C ASP A 218 10.50 -32.61 1.42
N ALA A 219 9.32 -32.01 1.31
CA ALA A 219 8.04 -32.73 1.48
C ALA A 219 7.87 -33.91 0.51
N MET A 220 8.46 -33.82 -0.67
CA MET A 220 8.53 -34.92 -1.65
C MET A 220 9.62 -35.95 -1.34
N GLY A 221 10.40 -35.79 -0.26
CA GLY A 221 11.50 -36.65 0.12
C GLY A 221 12.71 -36.62 -0.85
N CYS A 222 12.90 -35.53 -1.57
CA CYS A 222 13.91 -35.47 -2.61
C CYS A 222 14.77 -34.18 -2.62
N TYR A 223 14.78 -33.45 -1.51
CA TYR A 223 15.58 -32.24 -1.37
C TYR A 223 17.10 -32.50 -1.46
N SER A 224 17.78 -31.64 -2.18
CA SER A 224 19.20 -31.35 -2.06
C SER A 224 19.49 -30.00 -2.74
N ASP A 225 20.54 -29.30 -2.34
CA ASP A 225 20.97 -28.06 -2.99
C ASP A 225 21.09 -28.17 -4.50
N LEU A 226 21.66 -29.27 -4.96
CA LEU A 226 21.82 -29.49 -6.39
C LEU A 226 20.49 -29.71 -7.10
N ARG A 227 19.54 -30.39 -6.44
CA ARG A 227 18.21 -30.60 -7.01
C ARG A 227 17.42 -29.29 -7.06
N LEU A 228 17.44 -28.48 -6.01
CA LEU A 228 16.83 -27.16 -6.00
C LEU A 228 17.35 -26.29 -7.17
N ARG A 229 18.68 -26.18 -7.31
CA ARG A 229 19.30 -25.41 -8.40
C ARG A 229 18.91 -25.93 -9.79
N ARG A 230 18.84 -27.24 -9.97
CA ARG A 230 18.41 -27.87 -11.23
C ARG A 230 16.92 -27.61 -11.49
N THR A 231 16.08 -27.67 -10.47
CA THR A 231 14.65 -27.37 -10.57
C THR A 231 14.44 -25.94 -11.06
N LEU A 232 15.06 -24.97 -10.40
CA LEU A 232 14.96 -23.55 -10.79
C LEU A 232 15.52 -23.29 -12.19
N LYS A 233 16.70 -23.88 -12.53
CA LYS A 233 17.30 -23.76 -13.86
C LYS A 233 16.41 -24.32 -14.98
N ASN A 234 15.68 -25.39 -14.71
CA ASN A 234 14.81 -26.06 -15.69
C ASN A 234 13.39 -25.49 -15.71
N SER A 235 13.09 -24.53 -14.85
CA SER A 235 11.82 -23.83 -14.83
C SER A 235 11.80 -22.74 -15.91
N SER A 236 10.61 -22.43 -16.37
CA SER A 236 10.35 -21.28 -17.25
C SER A 236 9.41 -20.33 -16.50
N MET A 237 9.61 -19.04 -16.67
CA MET A 237 8.79 -18.01 -16.04
C MET A 237 8.16 -17.12 -17.12
N LEU A 238 6.89 -16.82 -16.93
CA LEU A 238 6.19 -15.75 -17.64
C LEU A 238 6.03 -14.61 -16.66
N SER A 239 6.61 -13.46 -16.96
CA SER A 239 6.45 -12.23 -16.19
C SER A 239 5.36 -11.39 -16.84
N SER A 240 4.41 -10.92 -16.05
CA SER A 240 3.30 -10.10 -16.50
C SER A 240 3.23 -8.85 -15.63
N ASP A 241 3.13 -7.71 -16.27
CA ASP A 241 3.06 -6.39 -15.64
C ASP A 241 2.40 -5.39 -16.59
N VAL A 242 1.85 -4.29 -16.05
CA VAL A 242 1.15 -3.28 -16.84
C VAL A 242 2.15 -2.30 -17.44
N LEU A 243 2.08 -2.14 -18.75
CA LEU A 243 2.63 -0.97 -19.39
C LEU A 243 1.57 0.13 -19.41
N SER A 244 1.82 1.23 -18.74
CA SER A 244 0.94 2.39 -18.74
C SER A 244 0.84 3.00 -20.15
N LEU A 245 -0.09 2.49 -20.96
CA LEU A 245 -0.39 2.98 -22.30
C LEU A 245 -1.62 3.90 -22.26
N ILE A 246 -1.48 5.10 -21.70
CA ILE A 246 -2.50 6.16 -21.88
C ILE A 246 -2.43 6.77 -23.29
N HIS A 247 -1.33 6.58 -24.01
CA HIS A 247 -1.18 6.95 -25.39
C HIS A 247 -1.13 5.70 -26.25
N ILE A 248 -2.23 5.41 -26.95
CA ILE A 248 -2.26 4.47 -28.07
C ILE A 248 -1.35 5.03 -29.15
N SER A 249 -0.07 4.80 -29.04
CA SER A 249 0.86 4.95 -30.13
C SER A 249 1.10 3.57 -30.72
N GLU A 250 0.34 3.25 -31.74
CA GLU A 250 0.46 2.12 -32.67
C GLU A 250 0.58 0.69 -32.08
N PRO A 251 -0.22 -0.27 -32.56
CA PRO A 251 -0.27 -1.66 -32.05
C PRO A 251 0.95 -2.52 -32.41
N THR A 252 2.11 -1.94 -32.73
CA THR A 252 3.28 -2.64 -33.28
C THR A 252 4.55 -2.53 -32.45
N ARG A 253 4.55 -1.88 -31.30
CA ARG A 253 5.70 -1.94 -30.40
C ARG A 253 5.49 -3.05 -29.36
N HIS A 254 6.02 -4.20 -29.68
CA HIS A 254 6.36 -5.18 -28.66
C HIS A 254 7.39 -4.55 -27.69
N ALA A 255 7.04 -4.34 -26.43
CA ALA A 255 8.01 -4.07 -25.41
C ALA A 255 8.85 -5.34 -25.25
N GLN A 256 10.08 -5.32 -25.70
CA GLN A 256 11.05 -6.32 -25.30
C GLN A 256 11.49 -5.99 -23.87
N ILE A 257 11.09 -6.81 -22.94
CA ILE A 257 11.64 -6.83 -21.59
C ILE A 257 13.01 -7.54 -21.74
N SER A 258 14.08 -6.78 -21.54
CA SER A 258 15.46 -7.28 -21.49
C SER A 258 15.80 -7.74 -20.09
#